data_ad6cfb42c5d35c8b02c2c06f8be20d09
#
_entry.id   ad6cfb42c5d35c8b02c2c06f8be20d09
#
_cell.length_a   1.000
_cell.length_b   1.000
_cell.length_c   1.000
_cell.angle_alpha   90.00
_cell.angle_beta   90.00
_cell.angle_gamma   90.00
#
_symmetry.space_group_name_H-M   'P 1'
#
loop_
_entity.id
_entity.type
_entity.pdbx_description
1 polymer ?
#
loop_
_entity_poly.entity_id
_entity_poly.type
_entity_poly.pdbx_seq_one_letter_code
_entity_poly.pdbx_strand_id
1 'polypeptide(L)'
;GLPAVVLLRHQSEAERRRLLRKVLIETGKTATEAAYIWTRSPARLERLVVEIRGQEHLDASLAQGRGLIIASPHLGAWELMGVYWARRLRLHSMYRPPRQQEYEALLTWVRERSGAELLPATPAGIRRMYRALTEGHVAGILPDQEPPEAGVFAPLFGQPAKTMTLLAKLSQRSGAPVIFGFAERLPWARGYRIHFLPAGPEIADPDPERAAAALNRMVEACVQIAPAQYQWTYRRFRRQPDGRNPYHGQPL
;
A
#
# COMPACT_ATOMS: atom_id res chain seq x y z
N GLY A 1 -19.80 2.82 1.78
CA GLY A 1 -19.24 2.40 3.09
C GLY A 1 -18.77 3.58 3.92
N LEU A 2 -18.68 3.43 5.22
CA LEU A 2 -18.28 4.44 6.21
C LEU A 2 -17.03 5.27 5.82
N PRO A 3 -15.95 4.72 5.19
CA PRO A 3 -14.74 5.48 4.91
C PRO A 3 -14.91 6.60 3.89
N ALA A 4 -15.69 6.36 2.84
CA ALA A 4 -15.97 7.38 1.84
C ALA A 4 -16.78 8.55 2.44
N VAL A 5 -17.63 8.28 3.44
CA VAL A 5 -18.41 9.30 4.16
C VAL A 5 -17.50 10.22 4.99
N VAL A 6 -16.36 9.73 5.48
CA VAL A 6 -15.44 10.53 6.32
C VAL A 6 -14.67 11.57 5.50
N LEU A 7 -14.16 11.20 4.32
CA LEU A 7 -13.58 12.17 3.37
C LEU A 7 -14.62 13.21 2.89
N LEU A 8 -15.89 12.84 2.95
CA LEU A 8 -16.99 13.59 2.37
C LEU A 8 -17.79 14.41 3.40
N ARG A 9 -17.34 14.49 4.68
CA ARG A 9 -18.08 15.16 5.75
C ARG A 9 -18.42 16.62 5.44
N HIS A 10 -17.61 17.28 4.60
CA HIS A 10 -17.78 18.68 4.23
C HIS A 10 -18.25 18.88 2.78
N GLN A 11 -18.62 17.80 2.06
CA GLN A 11 -19.05 17.85 0.67
C GLN A 11 -20.58 17.75 0.55
N SER A 12 -21.12 18.39 -0.50
CA SER A 12 -22.52 18.28 -0.87
C SER A 12 -22.92 16.85 -1.25
N GLU A 13 -24.20 16.56 -1.18
CA GLU A 13 -24.76 15.25 -1.61
C GLU A 13 -24.38 14.91 -3.07
N ALA A 14 -24.37 15.91 -3.95
CA ALA A 14 -24.01 15.74 -5.37
C ALA A 14 -22.54 15.35 -5.54
N GLU A 15 -21.62 15.97 -4.80
CA GLU A 15 -20.18 15.63 -4.81
C GLU A 15 -19.94 14.23 -4.27
N ARG A 16 -20.66 13.85 -3.20
CA ARG A 16 -20.60 12.49 -2.65
C ARG A 16 -21.01 11.44 -3.68
N ARG A 17 -22.14 11.64 -4.36
CA ARG A 17 -22.63 10.72 -5.41
C ARG A 17 -21.64 10.64 -6.57
N ARG A 18 -21.07 11.77 -6.98
CA ARG A 18 -20.06 11.82 -8.04
C ARG A 18 -18.79 11.03 -7.67
N LEU A 19 -18.29 11.20 -6.43
CA LEU A 19 -17.13 10.44 -5.97
C LEU A 19 -17.44 8.94 -5.85
N LEU A 20 -18.59 8.57 -5.27
CA LEU A 20 -19.00 7.16 -5.17
C LEU A 20 -19.07 6.49 -6.55
N ARG A 21 -19.63 7.16 -7.55
CA ARG A 21 -19.64 6.64 -8.93
C ARG A 21 -18.23 6.43 -9.48
N LYS A 22 -17.32 7.38 -9.25
CA LYS A 22 -15.93 7.23 -9.65
C LYS A 22 -15.24 6.06 -8.94
N VAL A 23 -15.45 5.92 -7.63
CA VAL A 23 -14.90 4.81 -6.82
C VAL A 23 -15.37 3.46 -7.37
N LEU A 24 -16.64 3.30 -7.70
CA LEU A 24 -17.16 2.05 -8.27
C LEU A 24 -16.51 1.72 -9.63
N ILE A 25 -16.37 2.73 -10.50
CA ILE A 25 -15.68 2.58 -11.78
C ILE A 25 -14.22 2.17 -11.58
N GLU A 26 -13.49 2.84 -10.69
CA GLU A 26 -12.09 2.54 -10.42
C GLU A 26 -11.91 1.16 -9.74
N THR A 27 -12.85 0.75 -8.89
CA THR A 27 -12.86 -0.61 -8.32
C THR A 27 -13.01 -1.68 -9.42
N GLY A 28 -13.91 -1.48 -10.36
CA GLY A 28 -14.06 -2.36 -11.53
C GLY A 28 -12.78 -2.44 -12.38
N LYS A 29 -12.14 -1.29 -12.61
CA LYS A 29 -10.85 -1.23 -13.33
C LYS A 29 -9.77 -2.01 -12.60
N THR A 30 -9.69 -1.91 -11.27
CA THR A 30 -8.69 -2.65 -10.48
C THR A 30 -8.78 -4.16 -10.70
N ALA A 31 -9.98 -4.72 -10.74
CA ALA A 31 -10.17 -6.15 -10.95
C ALA A 31 -9.71 -6.61 -12.33
N THR A 32 -10.06 -5.85 -13.40
CA THR A 32 -9.66 -6.17 -14.78
C THR A 32 -8.18 -5.91 -15.02
N GLU A 33 -7.62 -4.87 -14.42
CA GLU A 33 -6.23 -4.46 -14.52
C GLU A 33 -5.27 -5.48 -13.89
N ALA A 34 -5.64 -6.06 -12.74
CA ALA A 34 -4.85 -7.10 -12.10
C ALA A 34 -4.58 -8.26 -13.08
N ALA A 35 -5.61 -8.76 -13.77
CA ALA A 35 -5.46 -9.80 -14.77
C ALA A 35 -4.54 -9.36 -15.93
N TYR A 36 -4.64 -8.11 -16.37
CA TYR A 36 -3.77 -7.55 -17.41
C TYR A 36 -2.31 -7.50 -16.95
N ILE A 37 -2.05 -6.96 -15.76
CA ILE A 37 -0.71 -6.85 -15.19
C ILE A 37 -0.07 -8.23 -15.03
N TRP A 38 -0.83 -9.21 -14.55
CA TRP A 38 -0.35 -10.56 -14.31
C TRP A 38 -0.02 -11.34 -15.58
N THR A 39 -0.66 -11.03 -16.70
CA THR A 39 -0.48 -11.77 -17.96
C THR A 39 0.52 -11.13 -18.93
N ARG A 40 0.94 -9.88 -18.71
CA ARG A 40 1.85 -9.18 -19.63
C ARG A 40 3.30 -9.28 -19.19
N SER A 41 4.19 -9.14 -20.17
CA SER A 41 5.62 -9.07 -19.87
C SER A 41 5.97 -7.80 -19.08
N PRO A 42 6.88 -7.86 -18.12
CA PRO A 42 7.32 -6.69 -17.38
C PRO A 42 7.78 -5.53 -18.28
N ALA A 43 8.49 -5.82 -19.36
CA ALA A 43 8.94 -4.80 -20.31
C ALA A 43 7.78 -4.06 -21.00
N ARG A 44 6.62 -4.72 -21.19
CA ARG A 44 5.41 -4.07 -21.71
C ARG A 44 4.76 -3.18 -20.65
N LEU A 45 4.74 -3.64 -19.40
CA LEU A 45 4.18 -2.88 -18.28
C LEU A 45 5.00 -1.63 -17.98
N GLU A 46 6.33 -1.69 -18.10
CA GLU A 46 7.21 -0.54 -17.93
C GLU A 46 6.88 0.61 -18.87
N ARG A 47 6.55 0.31 -20.13
CA ARG A 47 6.15 1.31 -21.13
C ARG A 47 4.84 2.02 -20.82
N LEU A 48 4.05 1.49 -19.91
CA LEU A 48 2.81 2.12 -19.45
C LEU A 48 3.06 3.15 -18.35
N VAL A 49 4.24 3.17 -17.73
CA VAL A 49 4.62 4.22 -16.79
C VAL A 49 5.14 5.41 -17.59
N VAL A 50 4.34 6.47 -17.63
CA VAL A 50 4.62 7.65 -18.47
C VAL A 50 5.25 8.80 -17.68
N GLU A 51 5.16 8.77 -16.36
CA GLU A 51 5.70 9.83 -15.48
C GLU A 51 6.00 9.25 -14.09
N ILE A 52 7.07 9.74 -13.47
CA ILE A 52 7.38 9.47 -12.06
C ILE A 52 7.56 10.83 -11.37
N ARG A 53 6.80 11.05 -10.31
CA ARG A 53 6.88 12.23 -9.43
C ARG A 53 7.53 11.85 -8.12
N GLY A 54 8.43 12.69 -7.64
CA GLY A 54 9.17 12.42 -6.41
C GLY A 54 10.29 11.39 -6.59
N GLN A 55 10.80 11.19 -7.83
CA GLN A 55 11.93 10.30 -8.11
C GLN A 55 13.15 10.69 -7.24
N GLU A 56 13.34 11.97 -6.98
CA GLU A 56 14.41 12.53 -6.13
C GLU A 56 14.34 11.99 -4.69
N HIS A 57 13.16 11.69 -4.17
CA HIS A 57 12.99 11.09 -2.84
C HIS A 57 13.42 9.62 -2.82
N LEU A 58 13.12 8.88 -3.88
CA LEU A 58 13.59 7.52 -4.05
C LEU A 58 15.11 7.47 -4.13
N ASP A 59 15.69 8.29 -5.01
CA ASP A 59 17.14 8.33 -5.27
C ASP A 59 17.91 8.75 -4.02
N ALA A 60 17.44 9.77 -3.31
CA ALA A 60 18.02 10.21 -2.03
C ALA A 60 17.94 9.15 -0.94
N SER A 61 16.87 8.35 -0.92
CA SER A 61 16.72 7.26 0.04
C SER A 61 17.64 6.08 -0.28
N LEU A 62 17.78 5.71 -1.54
CA LEU A 62 18.68 4.65 -2.00
C LEU A 62 20.16 5.04 -1.79
N ALA A 63 20.51 6.30 -2.00
CA ALA A 63 21.87 6.81 -1.81
C ALA A 63 22.37 6.69 -0.36
N GLN A 64 21.47 6.53 0.63
CA GLN A 64 21.86 6.30 2.03
C GLN A 64 22.50 4.93 2.27
N GLY A 65 22.32 3.95 1.37
CA GLY A 65 22.91 2.61 1.47
C GLY A 65 22.42 1.75 2.64
N ARG A 66 21.34 2.16 3.33
CA ARG A 66 20.80 1.50 4.52
C ARG A 66 19.56 0.64 4.23
N GLY A 67 19.38 0.21 2.96
CA GLY A 67 18.13 -0.36 2.49
C GLY A 67 17.03 0.70 2.37
N LEU A 68 15.83 0.27 1.99
CA LEU A 68 14.68 1.16 1.80
C LEU A 68 13.38 0.41 2.04
N ILE A 69 12.40 1.03 2.69
CA ILE A 69 11.03 0.52 2.77
C ILE A 69 10.15 1.36 1.83
N ILE A 70 9.57 0.71 0.82
CA ILE A 70 8.52 1.30 -0.01
C ILE A 70 7.17 0.84 0.51
N ALA A 71 6.45 1.76 1.14
CA ALA A 71 5.09 1.56 1.60
C ALA A 71 4.11 1.91 0.48
N SER A 72 3.36 0.93 -0.02
CA SER A 72 2.41 1.13 -1.11
C SER A 72 0.99 0.86 -0.63
N PRO A 73 0.13 1.88 -0.44
CA PRO A 73 -1.27 1.66 -0.12
C PRO A 73 -2.01 0.90 -1.25
N HIS A 74 -3.14 0.26 -0.95
CA HIS A 74 -4.04 -0.31 -1.96
C HIS A 74 -4.74 0.81 -2.75
N LEU A 75 -3.94 1.58 -3.46
CA LEU A 75 -4.31 2.78 -4.21
C LEU A 75 -3.80 2.68 -5.65
N GLY A 76 -4.65 3.01 -6.60
CA GLY A 76 -4.28 2.92 -8.00
C GLY A 76 -3.90 1.49 -8.42
N ALA A 77 -2.92 1.36 -9.28
CA ALA A 77 -2.40 0.08 -9.78
C ALA A 77 -1.27 -0.46 -8.87
N TRP A 78 -1.57 -0.82 -7.62
CA TRP A 78 -0.55 -1.27 -6.66
C TRP A 78 0.21 -2.53 -7.12
N GLU A 79 -0.43 -3.44 -7.89
CA GLU A 79 0.26 -4.60 -8.47
C GLU A 79 1.36 -4.18 -9.45
N LEU A 80 1.16 -3.09 -10.19
CA LEU A 80 2.17 -2.54 -11.10
C LEU A 80 3.41 -2.07 -10.34
N MET A 81 3.25 -1.53 -9.13
CA MET A 81 4.39 -1.10 -8.30
C MET A 81 5.37 -2.25 -8.04
N GLY A 82 4.85 -3.42 -7.63
CA GLY A 82 5.68 -4.61 -7.41
C GLY A 82 6.44 -5.03 -8.67
N VAL A 83 5.77 -5.13 -9.80
CA VAL A 83 6.36 -5.55 -11.08
C VAL A 83 7.39 -4.53 -11.60
N TYR A 84 7.08 -3.25 -11.51
CA TYR A 84 7.93 -2.18 -12.04
C TYR A 84 9.25 -2.06 -11.26
N TRP A 85 9.20 -2.11 -9.93
CA TRP A 85 10.38 -1.91 -9.10
C TRP A 85 11.21 -3.16 -8.89
N ALA A 86 10.62 -4.35 -8.94
CA ALA A 86 11.36 -5.61 -8.83
C ALA A 86 12.43 -5.80 -9.89
N ARG A 87 12.27 -5.16 -11.06
CA ARG A 87 13.28 -5.21 -12.13
C ARG A 87 14.44 -4.21 -11.95
N ARG A 88 14.25 -3.22 -11.11
CA ARG A 88 15.20 -2.11 -10.91
C ARG A 88 15.90 -2.20 -9.58
N LEU A 89 15.27 -2.87 -8.63
CA LEU A 89 15.72 -2.95 -7.25
C LEU A 89 15.64 -4.39 -6.79
N ARG A 90 16.50 -4.78 -5.84
CA ARG A 90 16.34 -6.06 -5.14
C ARG A 90 15.17 -5.95 -4.18
N LEU A 91 13.97 -6.21 -4.71
CA LEU A 91 12.70 -6.03 -4.02
C LEU A 91 12.26 -7.29 -3.31
N HIS A 92 12.04 -7.18 -2.01
CA HIS A 92 11.42 -8.20 -1.16
C HIS A 92 10.02 -7.71 -0.78
N SER A 93 8.98 -8.40 -1.25
CA SER A 93 7.59 -8.00 -0.99
C SER A 93 6.98 -8.86 0.10
N MET A 94 6.45 -8.21 1.15
CA MET A 94 5.70 -8.93 2.17
C MET A 94 4.30 -9.24 1.66
N TYR A 95 3.87 -10.48 1.81
CA TYR A 95 2.55 -10.92 1.43
C TYR A 95 1.89 -11.77 2.51
N ARG A 96 0.57 -11.84 2.47
CA ARG A 96 -0.20 -12.81 3.22
C ARG A 96 -0.66 -13.89 2.27
N PRO A 97 -0.34 -15.17 2.53
CA PRO A 97 -0.86 -16.28 1.76
C PRO A 97 -2.40 -16.24 1.73
N PRO A 98 -3.03 -16.37 0.55
CA PRO A 98 -4.48 -16.49 0.45
C PRO A 98 -4.93 -17.79 1.13
N ARG A 99 -6.20 -17.83 1.57
CA ARG A 99 -6.76 -19.04 2.20
C ARG A 99 -6.86 -20.22 1.25
N GLN A 100 -6.93 -19.97 -0.05
CA GLN A 100 -7.05 -20.97 -1.11
C GLN A 100 -5.68 -21.18 -1.74
N GLN A 101 -5.11 -22.36 -1.58
CA GLN A 101 -3.75 -22.70 -2.05
C GLN A 101 -3.58 -22.57 -3.58
N GLU A 102 -4.65 -22.81 -4.34
CA GLU A 102 -4.64 -22.69 -5.80
C GLU A 102 -4.32 -21.26 -6.26
N TYR A 103 -4.86 -20.24 -5.57
CA TYR A 103 -4.56 -18.84 -5.84
C TYR A 103 -3.16 -18.43 -5.37
N GLU A 104 -2.63 -19.09 -4.33
CA GLU A 104 -1.29 -18.79 -3.83
C GLU A 104 -0.23 -19.09 -4.89
N ALA A 105 -0.28 -20.25 -5.52
CA ALA A 105 0.67 -20.65 -6.56
C ALA A 105 0.64 -19.67 -7.75
N LEU A 106 -0.54 -19.26 -8.20
CA LEU A 106 -0.71 -18.29 -9.28
C LEU A 106 -0.13 -16.92 -8.91
N LEU A 107 -0.49 -16.38 -7.75
CA LEU A 107 -0.03 -15.07 -7.30
C LEU A 107 1.49 -15.05 -7.08
N THR A 108 2.03 -16.10 -6.49
CA THR A 108 3.48 -16.26 -6.29
C THR A 108 4.21 -16.28 -7.64
N TRP A 109 3.77 -17.12 -8.56
CA TRP A 109 4.35 -17.21 -9.90
C TRP A 109 4.33 -15.87 -10.65
N VAL A 110 3.19 -15.15 -10.59
CA VAL A 110 3.05 -13.83 -11.25
C VAL A 110 4.04 -12.82 -10.69
N ARG A 111 4.15 -12.75 -9.37
CA ARG A 111 5.00 -11.76 -8.69
C ARG A 111 6.47 -12.10 -8.81
N GLU A 112 6.85 -13.37 -8.68
CA GLU A 112 8.23 -13.81 -8.84
C GLU A 112 8.76 -13.63 -10.27
N ARG A 113 7.91 -13.77 -11.29
CA ARG A 113 8.28 -13.42 -12.68
C ARG A 113 8.82 -12.01 -12.85
N SER A 114 8.44 -11.09 -12.00
CA SER A 114 8.98 -9.72 -12.02
C SER A 114 10.37 -9.61 -11.44
N GLY A 115 10.84 -10.62 -10.69
CA GLY A 115 12.10 -10.63 -9.96
C GLY A 115 11.99 -10.25 -8.47
N ALA A 116 10.76 -10.06 -7.96
CA ALA A 116 10.54 -9.85 -6.52
C ALA A 116 10.64 -11.14 -5.74
N GLU A 117 11.34 -11.14 -4.60
CA GLU A 117 11.27 -12.22 -3.62
C GLU A 117 10.05 -12.00 -2.73
N LEU A 118 9.14 -13.01 -2.68
CA LEU A 118 7.95 -12.93 -1.83
C LEU A 118 8.25 -13.50 -0.45
N LEU A 119 7.97 -12.72 0.58
CA LEU A 119 8.19 -13.10 1.97
C LEU A 119 6.84 -13.19 2.70
N PRO A 120 6.47 -14.35 3.24
CA PRO A 120 5.23 -14.48 3.99
C PRO A 120 5.30 -13.68 5.29
N ALA A 121 4.17 -13.13 5.74
CA ALA A 121 4.05 -12.38 6.99
C ALA A 121 4.13 -13.28 8.23
N THR A 122 5.16 -14.11 8.31
CA THR A 122 5.50 -15.02 9.41
C THR A 122 6.76 -14.52 10.15
N PRO A 123 7.06 -15.01 11.35
CA PRO A 123 8.30 -14.65 12.05
C PRO A 123 9.57 -14.91 11.22
N ALA A 124 9.60 -15.98 10.42
CA ALA A 124 10.72 -16.28 9.52
C ALA A 124 10.83 -15.27 8.37
N GLY A 125 9.71 -14.96 7.70
CA GLY A 125 9.67 -13.96 6.64
C GLY A 125 10.02 -12.55 7.14
N ILE A 126 9.58 -12.18 8.34
CA ILE A 126 9.95 -10.89 8.97
C ILE A 126 11.47 -10.83 9.25
N ARG A 127 12.07 -11.91 9.76
CA ARG A 127 13.53 -11.97 9.95
C ARG A 127 14.29 -11.87 8.62
N ARG A 128 13.79 -12.53 7.57
CA ARG A 128 14.38 -12.44 6.23
C ARG A 128 14.28 -11.03 5.66
N MET A 129 13.12 -10.36 5.82
CA MET A 129 12.91 -8.97 5.43
C MET A 129 13.88 -8.01 6.14
N TYR A 130 14.05 -8.18 7.45
CA TYR A 130 15.01 -7.40 8.23
C TYR A 130 16.45 -7.58 7.70
N ARG A 131 16.86 -8.82 7.44
CA ARG A 131 18.18 -9.12 6.86
C ARG A 131 18.35 -8.45 5.50
N ALA A 132 17.35 -8.56 4.62
CA ALA A 132 17.39 -7.92 3.31
C ALA A 132 17.58 -6.40 3.42
N LEU A 133 16.90 -5.74 4.35
CA LEU A 133 17.10 -4.31 4.62
C LEU A 133 18.52 -4.00 5.09
N THR A 134 19.10 -4.80 5.99
CA THR A 134 20.49 -4.59 6.46
C THR A 134 21.53 -4.89 5.39
N GLU A 135 21.18 -5.68 4.36
CA GLU A 135 21.98 -5.91 3.16
C GLU A 135 21.83 -4.80 2.09
N GLY A 136 21.09 -3.73 2.38
CA GLY A 136 20.85 -2.62 1.46
C GLY A 136 19.74 -2.85 0.44
N HIS A 137 18.94 -3.91 0.61
CA HIS A 137 17.84 -4.24 -0.30
C HIS A 137 16.57 -3.44 0.00
N VAL A 138 15.55 -3.60 -0.84
CA VAL A 138 14.29 -2.86 -0.74
C VAL A 138 13.16 -3.77 -0.24
N ALA A 139 12.42 -3.30 0.77
CA ALA A 139 11.22 -3.94 1.28
C ALA A 139 9.97 -3.27 0.70
N GLY A 140 9.08 -4.05 0.08
CA GLY A 140 7.73 -3.61 -0.35
C GLY A 140 6.69 -4.05 0.68
N ILE A 141 5.92 -3.11 1.20
CA ILE A 141 4.88 -3.38 2.22
C ILE A 141 3.60 -2.62 1.85
N LEU A 142 2.45 -3.31 1.89
CA LEU A 142 1.13 -2.69 1.79
C LEU A 142 0.60 -2.42 3.20
N PRO A 143 0.62 -1.16 3.69
CA PRO A 143 0.50 -0.89 5.12
C PRO A 143 -0.93 -0.59 5.58
N ASP A 144 -1.89 -0.41 4.69
CA ASP A 144 -3.17 0.25 4.91
C ASP A 144 -4.34 -0.68 5.24
N GLN A 145 -4.15 -2.00 5.23
CA GLN A 145 -5.16 -2.96 5.68
C GLN A 145 -5.02 -3.28 7.17
N GLU A 146 -6.12 -3.74 7.77
CA GLU A 146 -6.16 -4.10 9.19
C GLU A 146 -5.29 -5.34 9.47
N PRO A 147 -4.31 -5.26 10.38
CA PRO A 147 -3.51 -6.40 10.76
C PRO A 147 -4.37 -7.45 11.52
N PRO A 148 -4.12 -8.77 11.34
CA PRO A 148 -4.96 -9.80 11.94
C PRO A 148 -4.92 -9.78 13.47
N GLU A 149 -3.74 -9.65 14.05
CA GLU A 149 -3.51 -9.80 15.47
C GLU A 149 -2.79 -8.59 16.08
N ALA A 150 -1.56 -8.36 15.69
CA ALA A 150 -0.74 -7.28 16.23
C ALA A 150 -1.04 -5.93 15.54
N GLY A 151 -1.26 -4.88 16.34
CA GLY A 151 -1.49 -3.53 15.85
C GLY A 151 -2.02 -2.64 16.97
N VAL A 152 -1.93 -1.34 16.75
CA VAL A 152 -2.44 -0.31 17.66
C VAL A 152 -3.53 0.50 16.96
N PHE A 153 -4.39 1.14 17.73
CA PHE A 153 -5.37 2.06 17.17
C PHE A 153 -4.75 3.43 16.96
N ALA A 154 -4.84 3.93 15.74
CA ALA A 154 -4.40 5.28 15.37
C ALA A 154 -5.40 5.91 14.43
N PRO A 155 -5.53 7.25 14.39
CA PRO A 155 -6.44 7.93 13.48
C PRO A 155 -6.13 7.63 12.02
N LEU A 156 -7.16 7.33 11.23
CA LEU A 156 -7.14 7.29 9.77
C LEU A 156 -8.42 7.97 9.28
N PHE A 157 -8.29 9.05 8.53
CA PHE A 157 -9.40 9.93 8.16
C PHE A 157 -10.28 10.34 9.37
N GLY A 158 -9.65 10.61 10.51
CA GLY A 158 -10.31 11.01 11.74
C GLY A 158 -11.11 9.91 12.45
N GLN A 159 -10.95 8.64 12.07
CA GLN A 159 -11.56 7.50 12.74
C GLN A 159 -10.47 6.56 13.30
N PRO A 160 -10.71 5.94 14.49
CA PRO A 160 -9.80 4.92 14.99
C PRO A 160 -9.67 3.76 14.01
N ALA A 161 -8.44 3.41 13.63
CA ALA A 161 -8.15 2.31 12.74
C ALA A 161 -7.05 1.45 13.33
N LYS A 162 -7.29 0.15 13.48
CA LYS A 162 -6.25 -0.78 13.93
C LYS A 162 -5.15 -0.87 12.87
N THR A 163 -3.96 -0.35 13.18
CA THR A 163 -2.86 -0.11 12.24
C THR A 163 -1.66 -0.98 12.59
N MET A 164 -0.95 -1.49 11.60
CA MET A 164 0.22 -2.33 11.80
C MET A 164 1.38 -1.56 12.43
N THR A 165 2.16 -2.25 13.26
CA THR A 165 3.40 -1.72 13.85
C THR A 165 4.66 -2.28 13.18
N LEU A 166 4.51 -3.25 12.27
CA LEU A 166 5.63 -3.95 11.66
C LEU A 166 6.53 -3.04 10.85
N LEU A 167 5.94 -2.14 10.05
CA LEU A 167 6.70 -1.21 9.21
C LEU A 167 7.63 -0.32 10.08
N ALA A 168 7.08 0.27 11.12
CA ALA A 168 7.86 1.07 12.07
C ALA A 168 9.01 0.27 12.71
N LYS A 169 8.72 -0.94 13.20
CA LYS A 169 9.72 -1.82 13.80
C LYS A 169 10.84 -2.22 12.83
N LEU A 170 10.52 -2.44 11.57
CA LEU A 170 11.53 -2.71 10.55
C LEU A 170 12.43 -1.50 10.32
N SER A 171 11.84 -0.31 10.13
CA SER A 171 12.59 0.94 9.96
C SER A 171 13.46 1.26 11.17
N GLN A 172 12.92 1.19 12.41
CA GLN A 172 13.67 1.42 13.64
C GLN A 172 14.90 0.52 13.77
N ARG A 173 14.73 -0.78 13.51
CA ARG A 173 15.79 -1.77 13.73
C ARG A 173 16.85 -1.78 12.63
N SER A 174 16.45 -1.55 11.37
CA SER A 174 17.37 -1.57 10.22
C SER A 174 17.99 -0.21 9.94
N GLY A 175 17.38 0.88 10.42
CA GLY A 175 17.73 2.25 10.03
C GLY A 175 17.31 2.60 8.60
N ALA A 176 16.56 1.73 7.91
CA ALA A 176 16.10 1.96 6.55
C ALA A 176 15.07 3.11 6.51
N PRO A 177 15.25 4.10 5.63
CA PRO A 177 14.27 5.14 5.38
C PRO A 177 12.97 4.54 4.84
N VAL A 178 11.88 5.29 4.98
CA VAL A 178 10.56 4.92 4.46
C VAL A 178 10.10 5.96 3.45
N ILE A 179 9.67 5.50 2.29
CA ILE A 179 8.93 6.31 1.33
C ILE A 179 7.58 5.66 1.03
N PHE A 180 6.60 6.48 0.71
CA PHE A 180 5.31 6.00 0.23
C PHE A 180 5.27 6.10 -1.29
N GLY A 181 4.72 5.07 -1.94
CA GLY A 181 4.64 5.07 -3.40
C GLY A 181 3.40 4.38 -3.92
N PHE A 182 2.81 4.92 -4.99
CA PHE A 182 1.69 4.29 -5.68
C PHE A 182 1.66 4.66 -7.16
N ALA A 183 0.98 3.84 -7.97
CA ALA A 183 0.79 4.09 -9.40
C ALA A 183 -0.63 4.59 -9.67
N GLU A 184 -0.78 5.89 -9.93
CA GLU A 184 -2.03 6.52 -10.34
C GLU A 184 -2.40 6.09 -11.78
N ARG A 185 -3.65 5.63 -11.99
CA ARG A 185 -4.19 5.42 -13.34
C ARG A 185 -4.52 6.76 -13.98
N LEU A 186 -3.95 7.02 -15.13
CA LEU A 186 -4.28 8.22 -15.89
C LEU A 186 -5.58 8.01 -16.67
N PRO A 187 -6.40 9.07 -16.84
CA PRO A 187 -7.63 8.98 -17.60
C PRO A 187 -7.37 8.57 -19.06
N TRP A 188 -8.39 7.96 -19.70
CA TRP A 188 -8.36 7.59 -21.11
C TRP A 188 -7.25 6.58 -21.47
N ALA A 189 -6.95 5.66 -20.56
CA ALA A 189 -5.93 4.61 -20.74
C ALA A 189 -4.54 5.15 -21.17
N ARG A 190 -4.18 6.38 -20.75
CA ARG A 190 -2.88 7.00 -21.07
C ARG A 190 -1.71 6.41 -20.27
N GLY A 191 -1.92 5.34 -19.53
CA GLY A 191 -0.91 4.70 -18.73
C GLY A 191 -0.96 5.13 -17.25
N TYR A 192 0.18 5.10 -16.60
CA TYR A 192 0.30 5.30 -15.16
C TYR A 192 1.31 6.38 -14.83
N ARG A 193 1.04 7.10 -13.75
CA ARG A 193 1.99 7.99 -13.10
C ARG A 193 2.35 7.40 -11.75
N ILE A 194 3.64 7.20 -11.49
CA ILE A 194 4.11 6.79 -10.18
C ILE A 194 4.35 8.04 -9.34
N HIS A 195 3.90 8.00 -8.09
CA HIS A 195 4.18 9.03 -7.10
C HIS A 195 5.04 8.46 -5.98
N PHE A 196 6.03 9.23 -5.52
CA PHE A 196 6.77 8.98 -4.29
C PHE A 196 6.65 10.17 -3.35
N LEU A 197 6.37 9.87 -2.09
CA LEU A 197 6.29 10.83 -1.00
C LEU A 197 7.23 10.37 0.13
N PRO A 198 8.12 11.23 0.62
CA PRO A 198 9.01 10.88 1.73
C PRO A 198 8.20 10.82 3.03
N ALA A 199 8.45 9.82 3.86
CA ALA A 199 7.94 9.81 5.22
C ALA A 199 8.86 10.61 6.14
N GLY A 200 8.26 11.34 7.10
CA GLY A 200 9.02 11.98 8.17
C GLY A 200 9.58 10.97 9.18
N PRO A 201 10.49 11.41 10.06
CA PRO A 201 11.12 10.54 11.07
C PRO A 201 10.12 9.90 12.05
N GLU A 202 8.94 10.49 12.20
CA GLU A 202 7.88 9.98 13.07
C GLU A 202 7.36 8.60 12.66
N ILE A 203 7.63 8.18 11.41
CA ILE A 203 7.28 6.82 10.94
C ILE A 203 8.01 5.73 11.73
N ALA A 204 9.16 6.07 12.31
CA ALA A 204 9.99 5.22 13.13
C ALA A 204 9.99 5.65 14.61
N ASP A 205 8.94 6.34 15.09
CA ASP A 205 8.82 6.72 16.50
C ASP A 205 8.81 5.46 17.40
N PRO A 206 9.54 5.47 18.54
CA PRO A 206 9.52 4.36 19.50
C PRO A 206 8.13 4.08 20.07
N ASP A 207 7.28 5.09 20.19
CA ASP A 207 5.86 4.93 20.54
C ASP A 207 5.08 4.36 19.35
N PRO A 208 4.53 3.14 19.47
CA PRO A 208 3.83 2.49 18.37
C PRO A 208 2.56 3.23 17.94
N GLU A 209 1.91 3.99 18.81
CA GLU A 209 0.71 4.75 18.46
C GLU A 209 1.09 5.98 17.62
N ARG A 210 2.17 6.68 17.98
CA ARG A 210 2.71 7.81 17.20
C ARG A 210 3.21 7.37 15.83
N ALA A 211 3.95 6.27 15.77
CA ALA A 211 4.40 5.70 14.51
C ALA A 211 3.23 5.27 13.61
N ALA A 212 2.21 4.63 14.18
CA ALA A 212 1.00 4.24 13.44
C ALA A 212 0.19 5.46 12.96
N ALA A 213 0.12 6.51 13.76
CA ALA A 213 -0.52 7.76 13.33
C ALA A 213 0.26 8.43 12.19
N ALA A 214 1.58 8.42 12.23
CA ALA A 214 2.42 8.90 11.13
C ALA A 214 2.20 8.08 9.85
N LEU A 215 2.16 6.74 9.96
CA LEU A 215 1.85 5.85 8.85
C LEU A 215 0.49 6.18 8.23
N ASN A 216 -0.54 6.33 9.04
CA ASN A 216 -1.89 6.64 8.56
C ASN A 216 -1.95 8.02 7.88
N ARG A 217 -1.28 9.05 8.42
CA ARG A 217 -1.18 10.38 7.74
C ARG A 217 -0.55 10.27 6.36
N MET A 218 0.46 9.42 6.19
CA MET A 218 1.08 9.20 4.88
C MET A 218 0.14 8.47 3.91
N VAL A 219 -0.65 7.49 4.40
CA VAL A 219 -1.71 6.86 3.61
C VAL A 219 -2.74 7.90 3.17
N GLU A 220 -3.17 8.78 4.08
CA GLU A 220 -4.10 9.87 3.76
C GLU A 220 -3.54 10.81 2.69
N ALA A 221 -2.26 11.19 2.80
CA ALA A 221 -1.59 12.03 1.81
C ALA A 221 -1.58 11.39 0.41
N CYS A 222 -1.29 10.11 0.32
CA CYS A 222 -1.39 9.37 -0.94
C CYS A 222 -2.82 9.35 -1.49
N VAL A 223 -3.80 9.07 -0.63
CA VAL A 223 -5.22 8.99 -1.02
C VAL A 223 -5.75 10.33 -1.51
N GLN A 224 -5.30 11.44 -0.93
CA GLN A 224 -5.71 12.79 -1.36
C GLN A 224 -5.33 13.10 -2.81
N ILE A 225 -4.26 12.51 -3.33
CA ILE A 225 -3.85 12.69 -4.73
C ILE A 225 -4.82 11.99 -5.69
N ALA A 226 -5.27 10.79 -5.38
CA ALA A 226 -6.15 10.00 -6.25
C ALA A 226 -7.31 9.33 -5.47
N PRO A 227 -8.20 10.09 -4.81
CA PRO A 227 -9.13 9.56 -3.83
C PRO A 227 -10.13 8.54 -4.39
N ALA A 228 -10.48 8.64 -5.68
CA ALA A 228 -11.37 7.68 -6.31
C ALA A 228 -10.73 6.30 -6.55
N GLN A 229 -9.40 6.21 -6.55
CA GLN A 229 -8.65 5.00 -6.86
C GLN A 229 -8.25 4.19 -5.61
N TYR A 230 -8.57 4.66 -4.41
CA TYR A 230 -8.31 3.92 -3.18
C TYR A 230 -9.29 2.77 -2.99
N GLN A 231 -8.85 1.68 -2.35
CA GLN A 231 -9.66 0.47 -2.12
C GLN A 231 -10.71 0.68 -1.02
N TRP A 232 -11.68 1.59 -1.24
CA TRP A 232 -12.76 1.88 -0.28
C TRP A 232 -13.68 0.70 0.00
N THR A 233 -13.65 -0.34 -0.83
CA THR A 233 -14.42 -1.58 -0.64
C THR A 233 -13.89 -2.43 0.51
N TYR A 234 -12.63 -2.22 0.92
CA TYR A 234 -12.08 -2.89 2.09
C TYR A 234 -12.66 -2.31 3.38
N ARG A 235 -13.14 -3.19 4.28
CA ARG A 235 -13.74 -2.81 5.56
C ARG A 235 -12.67 -2.45 6.60
N ARG A 236 -12.00 -1.32 6.43
CA ARG A 236 -10.82 -0.88 7.17
C ARG A 236 -11.04 -0.64 8.66
N PHE A 237 -12.25 -0.31 9.06
CA PHE A 237 -12.60 0.08 10.43
C PHE A 237 -13.43 -1.00 11.15
N ARG A 238 -13.29 -2.26 10.76
CA ARG A 238 -14.09 -3.35 11.31
C ARG A 238 -13.90 -3.55 12.81
N ARG A 239 -12.68 -3.40 13.28
CA ARG A 239 -12.37 -3.41 14.71
C ARG A 239 -12.27 -1.99 15.22
N GLN A 240 -12.99 -1.71 16.31
CA GLN A 240 -12.97 -0.44 17.02
C GLN A 240 -12.46 -0.64 18.45
N PRO A 241 -11.93 0.41 19.10
CA PRO A 241 -11.43 0.32 20.49
C PRO A 241 -12.50 -0.13 21.50
N ASP A 242 -13.75 0.18 21.24
CA ASP A 242 -14.91 -0.17 22.07
C ASP A 242 -15.53 -1.54 21.74
N GLY A 243 -14.89 -2.32 20.86
CA GLY A 243 -15.33 -3.64 20.43
C GLY A 243 -16.48 -3.63 19.42
N ARG A 244 -17.07 -2.48 19.08
CA ARG A 244 -18.12 -2.37 18.07
C ARG A 244 -17.59 -2.62 16.68
N ASN A 245 -18.45 -3.17 15.81
CA ASN A 245 -18.18 -3.30 14.39
C ASN A 245 -19.15 -2.38 13.62
N PRO A 246 -18.68 -1.26 13.08
CA PRO A 246 -19.54 -0.30 12.40
C PRO A 246 -20.15 -0.82 11.08
N TYR A 247 -19.74 -1.99 10.62
CA TYR A 247 -20.31 -2.66 9.44
C TYR A 247 -21.30 -3.78 9.80
N HIS A 248 -21.62 -3.95 11.09
CA HIS A 248 -22.58 -4.98 11.50
C HIS A 248 -23.96 -4.67 10.91
N GLY A 249 -24.60 -5.67 10.26
CA GLY A 249 -25.89 -5.51 9.59
C GLY A 249 -25.86 -4.79 8.23
N GLN A 250 -24.70 -4.38 7.72
CA GLN A 250 -24.58 -3.86 6.35
C GLN A 250 -24.30 -5.01 5.37
N PRO A 251 -24.94 -5.04 4.17
CA PRO A 251 -24.63 -6.01 3.12
C PRO A 251 -23.17 -5.90 2.66
N LEU A 252 -22.65 -7.01 2.14
CA LEU A 252 -21.31 -7.09 1.52
C LEU A 252 -21.24 -6.22 0.26
#